data_971427e87749cb58b3c37cebe9cbd734
#
_entry.id   971427e87749cb58b3c37cebe9cbd734
#
_cell.length_a   1.000
_cell.length_b   1.000
_cell.length_c   1.000
_cell.angle_alpha   90.00
_cell.angle_beta   90.00
_cell.angle_gamma   90.00
#
_symmetry.space_group_name_H-M   'P 1'
#
loop_
_entity.id
_entity.type
_entity.pdbx_description
1 polymer ?
#
loop_
_entity_poly.entity_id
_entity_poly.type
_entity_poly.pdbx_seq_one_letter_code
_entity_poly.pdbx_strand_id
1 'polypeptide(L)'
;MNINTSAERILVFGDSISWGYVPGSKHQRFTADIRWPGKLQQLLGDEYEIIEENLNSRGIENGDPRPGKEGRRALDYIEACLDSQDPLDQVIVLLGTNELKHEMNMTAAEVGESMEKLLNIIIERPSQFRATSPRVTLLSPPIINEETEYCKAGDKYLGGTEKSKELVGVYESLATKLNIGFVALKGIDAGVDGIHIDAENHNKVAELVFGSLKSQN
;
A
#
# COMPACT_ATOMS: atom_id res chain seq x y z
N MET A 1 -6.65 18.34 4.80
CA MET A 1 -5.66 19.37 4.38
C MET A 1 -5.06 19.96 5.64
N ASN A 2 -3.77 19.85 5.82
CA ASN A 2 -3.04 20.49 6.90
C ASN A 2 -2.71 21.94 6.50
N ILE A 3 -2.91 22.89 7.39
CA ILE A 3 -2.58 24.30 7.16
C ILE A 3 -1.18 24.69 7.71
N ASN A 4 -0.50 23.77 8.35
CA ASN A 4 0.89 23.95 8.79
C ASN A 4 1.82 23.85 7.58
N THR A 5 2.34 24.96 7.12
CA THR A 5 3.23 25.03 5.93
C THR A 5 4.61 24.39 6.14
N SER A 6 4.95 24.05 7.38
CA SER A 6 6.19 23.35 7.75
C SER A 6 5.99 21.85 7.97
N ALA A 7 4.77 21.34 7.81
CA ALA A 7 4.47 19.93 7.99
C ALA A 7 5.22 19.06 6.97
N GLU A 8 5.81 17.97 7.43
CA GLU A 8 6.33 16.91 6.54
C GLU A 8 5.17 16.25 5.79
N ARG A 9 5.27 16.17 4.48
CA ARG A 9 4.21 15.66 3.60
C ARG A 9 4.49 14.22 3.20
N ILE A 10 3.61 13.33 3.62
CA ILE A 10 3.72 11.87 3.43
C ILE A 10 2.59 11.40 2.51
N LEU A 11 2.96 10.92 1.32
CA LEU A 11 2.03 10.29 0.40
C LEU A 11 1.85 8.81 0.78
N VAL A 12 0.61 8.38 0.99
CA VAL A 12 0.24 6.97 1.10
C VAL A 12 -0.36 6.51 -0.22
N PHE A 13 0.40 5.69 -0.94
CA PHE A 13 0.03 5.16 -2.24
C PHE A 13 -0.30 3.67 -2.15
N GLY A 14 -1.57 3.32 -2.28
CA GLY A 14 -2.02 1.96 -2.01
C GLY A 14 -3.28 1.53 -2.76
N ASP A 15 -3.73 0.32 -2.40
CA ASP A 15 -4.94 -0.31 -2.91
C ASP A 15 -6.13 -0.21 -1.93
N SER A 16 -7.03 -1.21 -1.97
CA SER A 16 -8.22 -1.27 -1.12
C SER A 16 -7.90 -1.41 0.37
N ILE A 17 -6.75 -1.95 0.74
CA ILE A 17 -6.34 -2.07 2.15
C ILE A 17 -6.08 -0.68 2.72
N SER A 18 -5.31 0.14 2.04
CA SER A 18 -5.05 1.53 2.45
C SER A 18 -6.26 2.44 2.26
N TRP A 19 -7.09 2.18 1.25
CA TRP A 19 -8.36 2.88 1.04
C TRP A 19 -9.32 2.67 2.22
N GLY A 20 -9.18 1.55 2.93
CA GLY A 20 -10.00 1.19 4.08
C GLY A 20 -11.29 0.47 3.69
N TYR A 21 -11.20 -0.51 2.77
CA TYR A 21 -12.35 -1.35 2.40
C TYR A 21 -12.79 -2.18 3.61
N VAL A 22 -14.10 -2.15 3.92
CA VAL A 22 -14.67 -2.92 5.04
C VAL A 22 -14.82 -4.40 4.62
N PRO A 23 -14.14 -5.35 5.28
CA PRO A 23 -14.17 -6.78 4.93
C PRO A 23 -15.59 -7.32 4.83
N GLY A 24 -15.88 -8.10 3.78
CA GLY A 24 -17.19 -8.71 3.55
C GLY A 24 -18.32 -7.75 3.18
N SER A 25 -18.06 -6.46 3.05
CA SER A 25 -19.06 -5.44 2.71
C SER A 25 -19.31 -5.35 1.20
N LYS A 26 -20.35 -4.58 0.83
CA LYS A 26 -20.59 -4.17 -0.56
C LYS A 26 -20.10 -2.73 -0.76
N HIS A 27 -18.77 -2.56 -0.93
CA HIS A 27 -18.13 -1.26 -1.20
C HIS A 27 -18.28 -0.22 -0.07
N GLN A 28 -18.29 -0.66 1.19
CA GLN A 28 -18.20 0.26 2.31
C GLN A 28 -16.73 0.62 2.58
N ARG A 29 -16.53 1.84 3.04
CA ARG A 29 -15.22 2.37 3.41
C ARG A 29 -15.20 2.72 4.90
N PHE A 30 -14.16 2.34 5.61
CA PHE A 30 -13.92 2.85 6.96
C PHE A 30 -13.71 4.37 6.92
N THR A 31 -14.22 5.05 7.94
CA THR A 31 -14.00 6.48 8.14
C THR A 31 -12.53 6.80 8.39
N ALA A 32 -12.13 8.05 8.26
CA ALA A 32 -10.73 8.47 8.41
C ALA A 32 -10.15 8.14 9.79
N ASP A 33 -10.98 8.17 10.83
CA ASP A 33 -10.59 7.85 12.20
C ASP A 33 -10.43 6.33 12.46
N ILE A 34 -10.76 5.47 11.49
CA ILE A 34 -10.60 4.01 11.60
C ILE A 34 -9.51 3.52 10.66
N ARG A 35 -9.51 3.92 9.37
CA ARG A 35 -8.52 3.43 8.41
C ARG A 35 -7.11 3.89 8.75
N TRP A 36 -6.11 3.03 8.51
CA TRP A 36 -4.75 3.23 8.98
C TRP A 36 -4.07 4.55 8.54
N PRO A 37 -4.30 5.11 7.33
CA PRO A 37 -3.66 6.39 7.00
C PRO A 37 -4.20 7.54 7.86
N GLY A 38 -5.49 7.55 8.14
CA GLY A 38 -6.09 8.54 9.04
C GLY A 38 -5.70 8.35 10.50
N LYS A 39 -5.54 7.09 10.96
CA LYS A 39 -4.96 6.78 12.27
C LYS A 39 -3.51 7.26 12.36
N LEU A 40 -2.73 7.04 11.31
CA LEU A 40 -1.34 7.52 11.24
C LEU A 40 -1.29 9.05 11.35
N GLN A 41 -2.18 9.77 10.66
CA GLN A 41 -2.29 11.23 10.81
C GLN A 41 -2.55 11.65 12.26
N GLN A 42 -3.45 10.93 12.97
CA GLN A 42 -3.73 11.20 14.39
C GLN A 42 -2.51 10.99 15.28
N LEU A 43 -1.73 9.93 15.03
CA LEU A 43 -0.51 9.61 15.80
C LEU A 43 0.62 10.62 15.54
N LEU A 44 0.75 11.11 14.32
CA LEU A 44 1.81 12.03 13.90
C LEU A 44 1.50 13.49 14.26
N GLY A 45 0.22 13.86 14.38
CA GLY A 45 -0.18 15.24 14.70
C GLY A 45 0.00 16.22 13.53
N ASP A 46 0.00 17.52 13.86
CA ASP A 46 0.00 18.61 12.88
C ASP A 46 1.36 18.88 12.22
N GLU A 47 2.43 18.27 12.72
CA GLU A 47 3.76 18.36 12.13
C GLU A 47 3.90 17.53 10.85
N TYR A 48 2.87 16.73 10.52
CA TYR A 48 2.81 15.87 9.33
C TYR A 48 1.49 16.05 8.58
N GLU A 49 1.51 15.91 7.26
CA GLU A 49 0.33 15.82 6.41
C GLU A 49 0.33 14.46 5.69
N ILE A 50 -0.67 13.62 6.02
CA ILE A 50 -0.90 12.37 5.30
C ILE A 50 -1.80 12.62 4.10
N ILE A 51 -1.26 12.35 2.92
CA ILE A 51 -1.96 12.45 1.64
C ILE A 51 -2.38 11.06 1.19
N GLU A 52 -3.68 10.81 1.06
CA GLU A 52 -4.21 9.50 0.72
C GLU A 52 -4.47 9.36 -0.79
N GLU A 53 -3.64 8.62 -1.49
CA GLU A 53 -3.79 8.26 -2.91
C GLU A 53 -4.04 6.76 -3.06
N ASN A 54 -5.13 6.30 -2.45
CA ASN A 54 -5.48 4.89 -2.35
C ASN A 54 -6.68 4.55 -3.25
N LEU A 55 -6.58 3.48 -4.04
CA LEU A 55 -7.59 3.12 -5.02
C LEU A 55 -7.90 1.63 -5.00
N ASN A 56 -9.19 1.28 -4.79
CA ASN A 56 -9.65 -0.11 -4.81
C ASN A 56 -9.23 -0.84 -6.10
N SER A 57 -8.74 -2.07 -5.95
CA SER A 57 -8.29 -2.90 -7.07
C SER A 57 -7.08 -2.35 -7.81
N ARG A 58 -6.32 -1.43 -7.23
CA ARG A 58 -5.07 -0.97 -7.85
C ARG A 58 -4.06 -2.10 -7.87
N GLY A 59 -3.62 -2.47 -9.06
CA GLY A 59 -2.45 -3.31 -9.28
C GLY A 59 -1.22 -2.46 -9.59
N ILE A 60 -0.05 -3.07 -9.54
CA ILE A 60 1.22 -2.41 -9.81
C ILE A 60 1.39 -2.22 -11.32
N GLU A 61 1.59 -3.32 -12.03
CA GLU A 61 1.81 -3.35 -13.48
C GLU A 61 0.55 -3.82 -14.23
N ASN A 62 -0.30 -4.63 -13.59
CA ASN A 62 -1.55 -5.11 -14.14
C ASN A 62 -2.71 -4.24 -13.66
N GLY A 63 -3.55 -3.79 -14.58
CA GLY A 63 -4.82 -3.16 -14.25
C GLY A 63 -5.88 -4.19 -13.88
N ASP A 64 -7.02 -3.73 -13.41
CA ASP A 64 -8.20 -4.59 -13.20
C ASP A 64 -8.98 -4.70 -14.53
N PRO A 65 -9.13 -5.91 -15.11
CA PRO A 65 -9.75 -6.07 -16.41
C PRO A 65 -11.28 -5.88 -16.41
N ARG A 66 -11.89 -5.75 -15.24
CA ARG A 66 -13.35 -5.63 -15.13
C ARG A 66 -13.85 -4.27 -15.62
N PRO A 67 -14.99 -4.21 -16.34
CA PRO A 67 -15.61 -2.95 -16.75
C PRO A 67 -15.84 -1.99 -15.57
N GLY A 68 -15.56 -0.70 -15.77
CA GLY A 68 -15.65 0.33 -14.72
C GLY A 68 -14.49 0.32 -13.72
N LYS A 69 -13.41 -0.41 -14.03
CA LYS A 69 -12.18 -0.49 -13.26
C LYS A 69 -10.95 0.03 -14.02
N GLU A 70 -11.19 0.89 -14.98
CA GLU A 70 -10.13 1.56 -15.76
C GLU A 70 -9.23 2.40 -14.82
N GLY A 71 -7.97 2.60 -15.22
CA GLY A 71 -7.00 3.42 -14.48
C GLY A 71 -6.48 2.81 -13.17
N ARG A 72 -6.56 1.45 -13.00
CA ARG A 72 -6.06 0.77 -11.80
C ARG A 72 -4.60 0.33 -11.89
N ARG A 73 -3.92 0.61 -12.99
CA ARG A 73 -2.49 0.33 -13.13
C ARG A 73 -1.68 1.44 -12.47
N ALA A 74 -0.92 1.09 -11.40
CA ALA A 74 -0.15 2.05 -10.65
C ALA A 74 0.91 2.76 -11.50
N LEU A 75 1.59 2.01 -12.38
CA LEU A 75 2.63 2.56 -13.26
C LEU A 75 2.13 3.65 -14.21
N ASP A 76 0.84 3.65 -14.57
CA ASP A 76 0.27 4.69 -15.44
C ASP A 76 -0.07 5.99 -14.69
N TYR A 77 -0.11 5.95 -13.35
CA TYR A 77 -0.59 7.07 -12.55
C TYR A 77 0.47 7.67 -11.61
N ILE A 78 1.45 6.88 -11.20
CA ILE A 78 2.38 7.28 -10.14
C ILE A 78 3.11 8.59 -10.46
N GLU A 79 3.60 8.79 -11.67
CA GLU A 79 4.33 10.00 -12.05
C GLU A 79 3.44 11.24 -11.93
N ALA A 80 2.22 11.20 -12.50
CA ALA A 80 1.26 12.29 -12.40
C ALA A 80 0.84 12.56 -10.94
N CYS A 81 0.74 11.50 -10.13
CA CYS A 81 0.45 11.61 -8.70
C CYS A 81 1.58 12.32 -7.95
N LEU A 82 2.84 11.91 -8.17
CA LEU A 82 4.00 12.54 -7.55
C LEU A 82 4.07 14.02 -7.90
N ASP A 83 3.92 14.38 -9.17
CA ASP A 83 3.97 15.78 -9.62
C ASP A 83 2.82 16.62 -9.05
N SER A 84 1.62 16.07 -8.99
CA SER A 84 0.44 16.80 -8.47
C SER A 84 0.50 17.04 -6.96
N GLN A 85 1.23 16.18 -6.23
CA GLN A 85 1.38 16.26 -4.77
C GLN A 85 2.73 16.84 -4.34
N ASP A 86 3.62 17.18 -5.28
CA ASP A 86 4.93 17.76 -4.98
C ASP A 86 4.80 19.12 -4.24
N PRO A 87 5.68 19.44 -3.27
CA PRO A 87 6.79 18.62 -2.77
C PRO A 87 6.35 17.58 -1.74
N LEU A 88 6.96 16.40 -1.81
CA LEU A 88 6.75 15.30 -0.88
C LEU A 88 8.04 15.02 -0.09
N ASP A 89 7.92 14.73 1.21
CA ASP A 89 9.05 14.33 2.07
C ASP A 89 9.19 12.81 2.10
N GLN A 90 8.06 12.09 1.97
CA GLN A 90 8.06 10.63 1.98
C GLN A 90 6.91 10.05 1.17
N VAL A 91 7.13 8.86 0.60
CA VAL A 91 6.10 8.04 -0.04
C VAL A 91 6.05 6.68 0.66
N ILE A 92 4.87 6.29 1.12
CA ILE A 92 4.61 4.96 1.70
C ILE A 92 3.81 4.17 0.69
N VAL A 93 4.33 3.00 0.27
CA VAL A 93 3.69 2.14 -0.74
C VAL A 93 3.16 0.87 -0.08
N LEU A 94 1.87 0.58 -0.27
CA LEU A 94 1.24 -0.68 0.12
C LEU A 94 0.43 -1.22 -1.05
N LEU A 95 1.04 -2.06 -1.86
CA LEU A 95 0.48 -2.71 -3.05
C LEU A 95 1.00 -4.16 -3.15
N GLY A 96 0.41 -4.94 -4.03
CA GLY A 96 0.81 -6.32 -4.32
C GLY A 96 -0.33 -7.33 -4.11
N THR A 97 -1.33 -7.00 -3.28
CA THR A 97 -2.47 -7.90 -3.03
C THR A 97 -3.22 -8.28 -4.31
N ASN A 98 -3.38 -7.34 -5.24
CA ASN A 98 -4.14 -7.57 -6.46
C ASN A 98 -3.41 -8.44 -7.47
N GLU A 99 -2.09 -8.45 -7.46
CA GLU A 99 -1.24 -9.32 -8.27
C GLU A 99 -1.30 -10.79 -7.83
N LEU A 100 -1.64 -11.04 -6.55
CA LEU A 100 -1.73 -12.39 -6.01
C LEU A 100 -3.03 -13.12 -6.39
N LYS A 101 -3.95 -12.45 -7.09
CA LYS A 101 -5.14 -13.11 -7.65
C LYS A 101 -4.73 -14.25 -8.57
N HIS A 102 -5.47 -15.34 -8.52
CA HIS A 102 -5.21 -16.52 -9.36
C HIS A 102 -5.20 -16.19 -10.87
N GLU A 103 -6.12 -15.34 -11.31
CA GLU A 103 -6.22 -14.90 -12.71
C GLU A 103 -4.98 -14.12 -13.21
N MET A 104 -4.21 -13.51 -12.31
CA MET A 104 -2.98 -12.78 -12.66
C MET A 104 -1.81 -13.73 -12.95
N ASN A 105 -1.88 -14.98 -12.48
CA ASN A 105 -0.89 -16.02 -12.68
C ASN A 105 0.56 -15.58 -12.42
N MET A 106 0.76 -14.73 -11.41
CA MET A 106 2.07 -14.21 -11.01
C MET A 106 2.61 -14.97 -9.81
N THR A 107 3.92 -15.15 -9.78
CA THR A 107 4.69 -15.57 -8.61
C THR A 107 5.00 -14.37 -7.71
N ALA A 108 5.38 -14.60 -6.46
CA ALA A 108 5.84 -13.53 -5.57
C ALA A 108 7.06 -12.77 -6.12
N ALA A 109 7.97 -13.48 -6.81
CA ALA A 109 9.14 -12.88 -7.45
C ALA A 109 8.74 -11.91 -8.57
N GLU A 110 7.83 -12.28 -9.47
CA GLU A 110 7.34 -11.42 -10.55
C GLU A 110 6.59 -10.20 -10.00
N VAL A 111 5.86 -10.34 -8.88
CA VAL A 111 5.27 -9.19 -8.16
C VAL A 111 6.36 -8.27 -7.63
N GLY A 112 7.46 -8.83 -7.11
CA GLY A 112 8.64 -8.08 -6.68
C GLY A 112 9.29 -7.29 -7.82
N GLU A 113 9.42 -7.88 -9.01
CA GLU A 113 9.95 -7.19 -10.20
C GLU A 113 9.05 -6.02 -10.64
N SER A 114 7.73 -6.22 -10.60
CA SER A 114 6.77 -5.14 -10.88
C SER A 114 6.86 -4.01 -9.85
N MET A 115 7.03 -4.37 -8.55
CA MET A 115 7.21 -3.39 -7.47
C MET A 115 8.53 -2.63 -7.64
N GLU A 116 9.62 -3.29 -8.03
CA GLU A 116 10.90 -2.63 -8.28
C GLU A 116 10.78 -1.52 -9.34
N LYS A 117 10.04 -1.77 -10.43
CA LYS A 117 9.76 -0.76 -11.46
C LYS A 117 9.06 0.47 -10.86
N LEU A 118 8.02 0.24 -10.04
CA LEU A 118 7.28 1.33 -9.38
C LEU A 118 8.17 2.13 -8.42
N LEU A 119 8.94 1.44 -7.59
CA LEU A 119 9.81 2.09 -6.62
C LEU A 119 10.92 2.90 -7.28
N ASN A 120 11.51 2.40 -8.37
CA ASN A 120 12.52 3.15 -9.12
C ASN A 120 11.96 4.46 -9.69
N ILE A 121 10.72 4.46 -10.20
CA ILE A 121 10.07 5.71 -10.65
C ILE A 121 9.99 6.71 -9.49
N ILE A 122 9.61 6.27 -8.29
CA ILE A 122 9.48 7.16 -7.12
C ILE A 122 10.86 7.68 -6.68
N ILE A 123 11.86 6.81 -6.61
CA ILE A 123 13.22 7.12 -6.16
C ILE A 123 13.93 8.06 -7.13
N GLU A 124 13.75 7.83 -8.42
CA GLU A 124 14.44 8.59 -9.48
C GLU A 124 13.75 9.92 -9.83
N ARG A 125 12.51 10.15 -9.33
CA ARG A 125 11.78 11.39 -9.63
C ARG A 125 12.08 12.48 -8.60
N PRO A 126 12.92 13.45 -8.92
CA PRO A 126 13.22 14.57 -8.03
C PRO A 126 11.99 15.49 -7.92
N SER A 127 11.82 16.11 -6.77
CA SER A 127 10.86 17.20 -6.61
C SER A 127 11.17 18.34 -7.58
N GLN A 128 10.13 18.96 -8.15
CA GLN A 128 10.28 20.17 -8.97
C GLN A 128 10.64 21.39 -8.12
N PHE A 129 10.44 21.32 -6.81
CA PHE A 129 10.67 22.42 -5.86
C PHE A 129 11.86 22.17 -4.92
N ARG A 130 12.39 20.96 -4.89
CA ARG A 130 13.49 20.53 -4.02
C ARG A 130 14.52 19.74 -4.85
N ALA A 131 15.79 19.83 -4.50
CA ALA A 131 16.85 19.06 -5.16
C ALA A 131 16.89 17.57 -4.76
N THR A 132 15.92 17.09 -3.98
CA THR A 132 15.89 15.75 -3.42
C THR A 132 14.61 15.02 -3.78
N SER A 133 14.72 13.71 -3.99
CA SER A 133 13.56 12.81 -4.08
C SER A 133 12.99 12.52 -2.67
N PRO A 134 11.72 12.13 -2.57
CA PRO A 134 11.15 11.74 -1.28
C PRO A 134 11.81 10.45 -0.75
N ARG A 135 11.84 10.31 0.57
CA ARG A 135 12.13 9.00 1.19
C ARG A 135 11.03 8.01 0.82
N VAL A 136 11.38 6.73 0.75
CA VAL A 136 10.40 5.69 0.40
C VAL A 136 10.33 4.64 1.52
N THR A 137 9.12 4.20 1.83
CA THR A 137 8.88 3.05 2.71
C THR A 137 7.93 2.09 2.02
N LEU A 138 8.37 0.84 1.86
CA LEU A 138 7.57 -0.25 1.31
C LEU A 138 6.93 -1.04 2.45
N LEU A 139 5.62 -1.30 2.37
CA LEU A 139 4.91 -2.19 3.26
C LEU A 139 4.62 -3.52 2.54
N SER A 140 4.80 -4.65 3.24
CA SER A 140 4.26 -5.91 2.73
C SER A 140 2.73 -5.93 2.87
N PRO A 141 1.97 -6.53 1.92
CA PRO A 141 0.55 -6.76 2.14
C PRO A 141 0.31 -7.70 3.35
N PRO A 142 -0.89 -7.67 3.97
CA PRO A 142 -1.32 -8.71 4.90
C PRO A 142 -1.32 -10.08 4.23
N ILE A 143 -1.17 -11.15 5.05
CA ILE A 143 -1.25 -12.51 4.54
C ILE A 143 -2.69 -12.82 4.13
N ILE A 144 -2.87 -13.30 2.91
CA ILE A 144 -4.18 -13.71 2.38
C ILE A 144 -4.63 -15.00 3.08
N ASN A 145 -5.89 -15.04 3.50
CA ASN A 145 -6.54 -16.26 3.95
C ASN A 145 -7.44 -16.80 2.84
N GLU A 146 -6.89 -17.65 1.99
CA GLU A 146 -7.64 -18.25 0.85
C GLU A 146 -8.72 -19.24 1.26
N GLU A 147 -8.76 -19.66 2.53
CA GLU A 147 -9.74 -20.59 3.05
C GLU A 147 -11.13 -19.98 3.30
N THR A 148 -11.27 -18.66 3.19
CA THR A 148 -12.57 -17.99 3.32
C THR A 148 -13.49 -18.31 2.16
N GLU A 149 -14.81 -18.28 2.42
CA GLU A 149 -15.81 -18.50 1.36
C GLU A 149 -15.67 -17.52 0.19
N TYR A 150 -15.29 -16.28 0.47
CA TYR A 150 -15.09 -15.27 -0.56
C TYR A 150 -13.92 -15.59 -1.48
N CYS A 151 -12.80 -16.06 -0.94
CA CYS A 151 -11.64 -16.45 -1.73
C CYS A 151 -11.89 -17.73 -2.52
N LYS A 152 -12.56 -18.72 -1.91
CA LYS A 152 -12.96 -19.98 -2.56
C LYS A 152 -13.98 -19.79 -3.67
N ALA A 153 -14.81 -18.76 -3.60
CA ALA A 153 -15.80 -18.46 -4.63
C ALA A 153 -15.12 -18.04 -5.94
N GLY A 154 -14.92 -19.01 -6.86
CA GLY A 154 -14.28 -18.81 -8.16
C GLY A 154 -12.76 -18.75 -8.09
N ASP A 155 -12.15 -19.43 -7.11
CA ASP A 155 -10.69 -19.59 -6.97
C ASP A 155 -9.90 -18.28 -7.04
N LYS A 156 -10.49 -17.18 -6.56
CA LYS A 156 -9.95 -15.82 -6.75
C LYS A 156 -8.52 -15.64 -6.30
N TYR A 157 -8.15 -16.30 -5.19
CA TYR A 157 -6.82 -16.22 -4.60
C TYR A 157 -6.21 -17.61 -4.34
N LEU A 158 -6.50 -18.58 -5.19
CA LEU A 158 -5.92 -19.92 -5.09
C LEU A 158 -4.38 -19.84 -5.07
N GLY A 159 -3.76 -20.39 -4.01
CA GLY A 159 -2.32 -20.27 -3.72
C GLY A 159 -1.92 -18.91 -3.16
N GLY A 160 -2.87 -18.02 -2.86
CA GLY A 160 -2.61 -16.66 -2.39
C GLY A 160 -1.99 -16.61 -1.00
N THR A 161 -2.30 -17.57 -0.14
CA THR A 161 -1.73 -17.65 1.22
C THR A 161 -0.21 -17.82 1.15
N GLU A 162 0.29 -18.80 0.41
CA GLU A 162 1.74 -19.02 0.31
C GLU A 162 2.43 -17.91 -0.46
N LYS A 163 1.87 -17.44 -1.58
CA LYS A 163 2.43 -16.32 -2.34
C LYS A 163 2.54 -15.05 -1.48
N SER A 164 1.55 -14.74 -0.64
CA SER A 164 1.62 -13.56 0.23
C SER A 164 2.67 -13.69 1.32
N LYS A 165 2.91 -14.90 1.85
CA LYS A 165 4.04 -15.17 2.77
C LYS A 165 5.39 -14.99 2.09
N GLU A 166 5.57 -15.55 0.88
CA GLU A 166 6.79 -15.40 0.09
C GLU A 166 7.06 -13.93 -0.24
N LEU A 167 6.01 -13.17 -0.57
CA LEU A 167 6.12 -11.77 -0.95
C LEU A 167 6.72 -10.90 0.16
N VAL A 168 6.52 -11.23 1.44
CA VAL A 168 7.17 -10.53 2.56
C VAL A 168 8.69 -10.55 2.41
N GLY A 169 9.29 -11.73 2.17
CA GLY A 169 10.73 -11.87 1.99
C GLY A 169 11.25 -11.21 0.70
N VAL A 170 10.47 -11.29 -0.37
CA VAL A 170 10.78 -10.61 -1.64
C VAL A 170 10.84 -9.10 -1.43
N TYR A 171 9.85 -8.51 -0.75
CA TYR A 171 9.81 -7.07 -0.50
C TYR A 171 10.89 -6.61 0.48
N GLU A 172 11.21 -7.40 1.51
CA GLU A 172 12.31 -7.10 2.43
C GLU A 172 13.66 -7.06 1.70
N SER A 173 13.89 -8.04 0.81
CA SER A 173 15.10 -8.11 -0.02
C SER A 173 15.17 -6.93 -1.01
N LEU A 174 14.04 -6.57 -1.61
CA LEU A 174 13.94 -5.45 -2.53
C LEU A 174 14.20 -4.12 -1.82
N ALA A 175 13.63 -3.91 -0.65
CA ALA A 175 13.86 -2.70 0.14
C ALA A 175 15.33 -2.57 0.55
N THR A 176 15.97 -3.67 0.93
CA THR A 176 17.42 -3.71 1.20
C THR A 176 18.23 -3.34 -0.03
N LYS A 177 17.90 -3.92 -1.20
CA LYS A 177 18.57 -3.64 -2.48
C LYS A 177 18.48 -2.17 -2.87
N LEU A 178 17.32 -1.55 -2.66
CA LEU A 178 17.05 -0.16 -3.04
C LEU A 178 17.41 0.85 -1.92
N ASN A 179 17.87 0.37 -0.76
CA ASN A 179 18.19 1.19 0.41
C ASN A 179 17.01 2.09 0.84
N ILE A 180 15.82 1.50 0.95
CA ILE A 180 14.57 2.16 1.38
C ILE A 180 14.03 1.53 2.67
N GLY A 181 13.09 2.21 3.32
CA GLY A 181 12.41 1.67 4.50
C GLY A 181 11.53 0.46 4.15
N PHE A 182 11.40 -0.47 5.11
CA PHE A 182 10.51 -1.63 5.00
C PHE A 182 9.73 -1.87 6.28
N VAL A 183 8.43 -2.15 6.13
CA VAL A 183 7.56 -2.55 7.24
C VAL A 183 6.83 -3.83 6.86
N ALA A 184 7.18 -4.93 7.50
CA ALA A 184 6.42 -6.17 7.40
C ALA A 184 5.15 -6.07 8.25
N LEU A 185 3.97 -6.28 7.66
CA LEU A 185 2.70 -6.29 8.39
C LEU A 185 2.50 -7.62 9.12
N LYS A 186 3.45 -7.97 10.00
CA LYS A 186 3.39 -9.20 10.82
C LYS A 186 2.28 -9.10 11.87
N GLY A 187 1.48 -10.17 12.00
CA GLY A 187 0.37 -10.22 12.96
C GLY A 187 -0.83 -9.37 12.54
N ILE A 188 -0.87 -8.94 11.28
CA ILE A 188 -2.04 -8.31 10.68
C ILE A 188 -2.78 -9.37 9.88
N ASP A 189 -3.86 -9.86 10.46
CA ASP A 189 -4.67 -10.89 9.85
C ASP A 189 -5.72 -10.30 8.90
N ALA A 190 -6.00 -11.02 7.80
CA ALA A 190 -7.11 -10.69 6.93
C ALA A 190 -8.46 -10.94 7.65
N GLY A 191 -9.42 -10.07 7.40
CA GLY A 191 -10.77 -10.18 7.95
C GLY A 191 -11.61 -11.28 7.29
N VAL A 192 -12.92 -11.17 7.42
CA VAL A 192 -13.87 -12.23 6.99
C VAL A 192 -13.84 -12.56 5.51
N ASP A 193 -13.36 -11.67 4.65
CA ASP A 193 -13.21 -11.93 3.22
C ASP A 193 -11.84 -12.52 2.84
N GLY A 194 -10.93 -12.67 3.80
CA GLY A 194 -9.62 -13.25 3.60
C GLY A 194 -8.59 -12.34 2.95
N ILE A 195 -8.91 -11.06 2.75
CA ILE A 195 -8.06 -10.10 2.00
C ILE A 195 -7.91 -8.79 2.75
N HIS A 196 -9.05 -8.15 3.04
CA HIS A 196 -9.06 -6.84 3.69
C HIS A 196 -8.95 -6.98 5.20
N ILE A 197 -8.44 -5.95 5.86
CA ILE A 197 -8.22 -5.95 7.32
C ILE A 197 -9.39 -5.26 8.05
N ASP A 198 -9.67 -5.71 9.26
CA ASP A 198 -10.69 -5.10 10.11
C ASP A 198 -10.22 -3.82 10.81
N ALA A 199 -11.11 -3.16 11.55
CA ALA A 199 -10.83 -1.89 12.23
C ALA A 199 -9.67 -1.98 13.24
N GLU A 200 -9.54 -3.10 13.97
CA GLU A 200 -8.46 -3.30 14.93
C GLU A 200 -7.12 -3.39 14.23
N ASN A 201 -7.05 -4.13 13.14
CA ASN A 201 -5.83 -4.30 12.35
C ASN A 201 -5.43 -3.01 11.62
N HIS A 202 -6.36 -2.15 11.25
CA HIS A 202 -6.04 -0.80 10.78
C HIS A 202 -5.27 0.01 11.83
N ASN A 203 -5.65 -0.07 13.12
CA ASN A 203 -4.91 0.60 14.18
C ASN A 203 -3.48 0.05 14.32
N LYS A 204 -3.33 -1.29 14.30
CA LYS A 204 -2.02 -1.95 14.37
C LYS A 204 -1.10 -1.55 13.20
N VAL A 205 -1.63 -1.46 11.98
CA VAL A 205 -0.85 -0.98 10.82
C VAL A 205 -0.35 0.43 11.06
N ALA A 206 -1.22 1.34 11.53
CA ALA A 206 -0.82 2.71 11.83
C ALA A 206 0.30 2.78 12.88
N GLU A 207 0.22 1.98 13.94
CA GLU A 207 1.24 1.89 15.00
C GLU A 207 2.58 1.36 14.47
N LEU A 208 2.56 0.31 13.63
CA LEU A 208 3.77 -0.24 13.01
C LEU A 208 4.46 0.79 12.11
N VAL A 209 3.68 1.48 11.27
CA VAL A 209 4.20 2.53 10.39
C VAL A 209 4.74 3.70 11.21
N PHE A 210 4.00 4.17 12.21
CA PHE A 210 4.45 5.24 13.11
C PHE A 210 5.78 4.91 13.78
N GLY A 211 5.92 3.69 14.32
CA GLY A 211 7.17 3.23 14.94
C GLY A 211 8.35 3.23 13.96
N SER A 212 8.11 2.79 12.71
CA SER A 212 9.13 2.81 11.66
C SER A 212 9.56 4.23 11.30
N LEU A 213 8.63 5.17 11.16
CA LEU A 213 8.93 6.57 10.83
C LEU A 213 9.78 7.23 11.93
N LYS A 214 9.48 6.95 13.21
CA LYS A 214 10.24 7.49 14.34
C LYS A 214 11.65 6.91 14.47
N SER A 215 11.90 5.72 13.95
CA SER A 215 13.23 5.09 13.97
C SER A 215 14.16 5.56 12.83
N GLN A 216 13.62 6.24 11.83
CA GLN A 216 14.36 6.77 10.69
C GLN A 216 14.82 8.24 10.89
N ASN A 217 14.30 8.91 11.91
CA ASN A 217 14.69 10.25 12.34
C ASN A 217 15.66 10.18 13.50
#